data_a8fdeb0bbfa2726c13dc0b2424350999
#
_entry.id   a8fdeb0bbfa2726c13dc0b2424350999
#
_cell.length_a   1.000
_cell.length_b   1.000
_cell.length_c   1.000
_cell.angle_alpha   90.00
_cell.angle_beta   90.00
_cell.angle_gamma   90.00
#
_symmetry.space_group_name_H-M   'P 1'
#
loop_
_entity.id
_entity.type
_entity.pdbx_description
1 polymer ?
#
loop_
_entity_poly.entity_id
_entity_poly.type
_entity_poly.pdbx_seq_one_letter_code
_entity_poly.pdbx_strand_id
1 'polypeptide(L)'
;MRLIFSITIIILFTFNITAREIGETEITTEDGIEVFQDEKYYLLKKNVKILSDNFNLNAKNVKINFDKSLYDITELNAKGEVNFVSPKFGLNSKSETLKFEVISEKLRVDGKNSELITKDIEMYSDGFIEVNNLNGDFKLEGLNSKLINESIFIKAEKIEGVFSNIENQKEITFLNVIDKKISYVKNNNTEMYAKKINFDNKTSIIELIDNVVIIRNGEKIIGDYGTLDTKNNSYKIKSNNDTKVKVVIQNNE
;
A
#
# COMPACT_ATOMS: atom_id res chain seq x y z
N MET A 1 -21.73 -28.94 70.92
CA MET A 1 -21.86 -28.03 69.79
C MET A 1 -20.46 -27.88 69.17
N ARG A 2 -20.15 -28.62 68.07
CA ARG A 2 -18.85 -28.61 67.38
C ARG A 2 -18.98 -27.77 66.13
N LEU A 3 -18.31 -26.62 66.14
CA LEU A 3 -18.11 -25.76 64.95
C LEU A 3 -17.03 -26.39 64.07
N ILE A 4 -17.43 -26.84 62.85
CA ILE A 4 -16.53 -27.28 61.82
C ILE A 4 -16.18 -26.04 60.97
N PHE A 5 -14.92 -25.56 61.10
CA PHE A 5 -14.38 -24.53 60.24
C PHE A 5 -13.95 -25.19 58.92
N SER A 6 -14.68 -24.92 57.84
CA SER A 6 -14.33 -25.35 56.51
C SER A 6 -13.40 -24.30 55.89
N ILE A 7 -12.10 -24.60 55.77
CA ILE A 7 -11.11 -23.75 55.11
C ILE A 7 -11.16 -24.09 53.63
N THR A 8 -11.77 -23.21 52.85
CA THR A 8 -11.75 -23.27 51.37
C THR A 8 -10.41 -22.67 50.90
N ILE A 9 -9.47 -23.54 50.48
CA ILE A 9 -8.23 -23.10 49.84
C ILE A 9 -8.53 -22.68 48.42
N ILE A 10 -8.55 -21.37 48.17
CA ILE A 10 -8.59 -20.81 46.81
C ILE A 10 -7.18 -20.89 46.25
N ILE A 11 -6.94 -21.87 45.38
CA ILE A 11 -5.70 -21.94 44.56
C ILE A 11 -5.80 -20.89 43.47
N LEU A 12 -5.19 -19.73 43.68
CA LEU A 12 -4.96 -18.72 42.64
C LEU A 12 -3.91 -19.26 41.68
N PHE A 13 -4.35 -19.80 40.56
CA PHE A 13 -3.49 -19.99 39.38
C PHE A 13 -3.10 -18.62 38.85
N THR A 14 -1.97 -18.09 39.26
CA THR A 14 -1.34 -16.96 38.60
C THR A 14 -0.81 -17.45 37.26
N PHE A 15 -1.56 -17.22 36.17
CA PHE A 15 -1.01 -17.31 34.82
C PHE A 15 0.02 -16.18 34.72
N ASN A 16 1.30 -16.55 34.75
CA ASN A 16 2.37 -15.62 34.37
C ASN A 16 2.21 -15.36 32.86
N ILE A 17 1.49 -14.30 32.53
CA ILE A 17 1.55 -13.71 31.18
C ILE A 17 2.89 -13.00 31.13
N THR A 18 3.93 -13.70 30.69
CA THR A 18 5.21 -13.07 30.36
C THR A 18 4.97 -12.18 29.17
N ALA A 19 4.98 -10.87 29.38
CA ALA A 19 5.01 -9.91 28.27
C ALA A 19 6.33 -10.13 27.50
N ARG A 20 6.26 -10.10 26.16
CA ARG A 20 7.43 -10.17 25.30
C ARG A 20 8.43 -9.06 25.67
N GLU A 21 9.71 -9.39 25.80
CA GLU A 21 10.78 -8.41 26.03
C GLU A 21 11.14 -7.67 24.74
N ILE A 22 11.68 -6.45 24.90
CA ILE A 22 12.16 -5.66 23.75
C ILE A 22 13.32 -6.41 23.09
N GLY A 23 13.27 -6.52 21.74
CA GLY A 23 14.25 -7.27 20.94
C GLY A 23 13.88 -8.73 20.67
N GLU A 24 12.89 -9.27 21.34
CA GLU A 24 12.41 -10.63 21.09
C GLU A 24 11.42 -10.67 19.89
N THR A 25 11.36 -11.81 19.24
CA THR A 25 10.30 -12.14 18.27
C THR A 25 9.51 -13.32 18.79
N GLU A 26 8.24 -13.11 19.05
CA GLU A 26 7.32 -14.17 19.47
C GLU A 26 6.60 -14.73 18.24
N ILE A 27 6.61 -16.05 18.09
CA ILE A 27 5.92 -16.76 17.02
C ILE A 27 4.98 -17.78 17.63
N THR A 28 3.69 -17.68 17.28
CA THR A 28 2.66 -18.64 17.69
C THR A 28 1.96 -19.23 16.48
N THR A 29 1.62 -20.53 16.54
CA THR A 29 0.94 -21.27 15.49
C THR A 29 0.23 -22.48 16.08
N GLU A 30 -0.88 -22.92 15.48
CA GLU A 30 -1.63 -24.08 15.97
C GLU A 30 -1.08 -25.43 15.50
N ASP A 31 -0.31 -25.47 14.40
CA ASP A 31 0.16 -26.73 13.78
C ASP A 31 1.68 -26.95 13.91
N GLY A 32 2.35 -26.10 14.73
CA GLY A 32 3.77 -26.21 14.99
C GLY A 32 4.67 -25.54 13.94
N ILE A 33 5.97 -25.76 14.07
CA ILE A 33 7.02 -25.18 13.23
C ILE A 33 7.80 -26.32 12.58
N GLU A 34 7.85 -26.35 11.25
CA GLU A 34 8.70 -27.27 10.48
C GLU A 34 9.95 -26.50 10.01
N VAL A 35 11.13 -26.96 10.38
CA VAL A 35 12.42 -26.29 10.05
C VAL A 35 13.20 -27.12 9.05
N PHE A 36 13.60 -26.49 7.95
CA PHE A 36 14.38 -27.07 6.86
C PHE A 36 15.74 -26.36 6.81
N GLN A 37 16.69 -26.88 7.55
CA GLN A 37 18.01 -26.25 7.76
C GLN A 37 18.83 -26.12 6.47
N ASP A 38 18.84 -27.18 5.65
CA ASP A 38 19.64 -27.20 4.42
C ASP A 38 19.08 -26.25 3.37
N GLU A 39 17.76 -26.13 3.28
CA GLU A 39 17.06 -25.23 2.38
C GLU A 39 16.86 -23.80 2.96
N LYS A 40 17.28 -23.59 4.19
CA LYS A 40 17.25 -22.31 4.89
C LYS A 40 15.87 -21.66 4.96
N TYR A 41 14.86 -22.41 5.33
CA TYR A 41 13.53 -21.86 5.64
C TYR A 41 12.82 -22.64 6.74
N TYR A 42 11.78 -22.04 7.28
CA TYR A 42 10.81 -22.73 8.12
C TYR A 42 9.38 -22.39 7.74
N LEU A 43 8.47 -23.32 8.03
CA LEU A 43 7.04 -23.24 7.75
C LEU A 43 6.25 -23.17 9.04
N LEU A 44 5.32 -22.25 9.07
CA LEU A 44 4.35 -22.06 10.13
C LEU A 44 2.96 -22.24 9.52
N LYS A 45 2.10 -23.05 10.16
CA LYS A 45 0.79 -23.41 9.62
C LYS A 45 -0.30 -23.21 10.66
N LYS A 46 -1.49 -22.81 10.18
CA LYS A 46 -2.71 -22.57 10.97
C LYS A 46 -2.55 -21.45 12.01
N ASN A 47 -3.26 -20.36 11.76
CA ASN A 47 -3.40 -19.23 12.67
C ASN A 47 -2.04 -18.70 13.19
N VAL A 48 -1.15 -18.43 12.23
CA VAL A 48 0.18 -17.91 12.52
C VAL A 48 0.11 -16.48 13.00
N LYS A 49 0.74 -16.20 14.12
CA LYS A 49 0.93 -14.87 14.65
C LYS A 49 2.42 -14.64 14.94
N ILE A 50 2.97 -13.58 14.40
CA ILE A 50 4.35 -13.13 14.64
C ILE A 50 4.29 -11.73 15.21
N LEU A 51 4.92 -11.54 16.37
CA LEU A 51 5.05 -10.26 17.05
C LEU A 51 6.53 -9.92 17.19
N SER A 52 6.93 -8.79 16.66
CA SER A 52 8.29 -8.25 16.80
C SER A 52 8.24 -6.74 17.02
N ASP A 53 9.37 -6.13 17.32
CA ASP A 53 9.44 -4.66 17.46
C ASP A 53 9.26 -3.94 16.13
N ASN A 54 9.61 -4.61 15.03
CA ASN A 54 9.56 -4.03 13.68
C ASN A 54 8.23 -4.23 12.98
N PHE A 55 7.54 -5.37 13.25
CA PHE A 55 6.27 -5.69 12.63
C PHE A 55 5.46 -6.72 13.42
N ASN A 56 4.16 -6.73 13.19
CA ASN A 56 3.22 -7.76 13.61
C ASN A 56 2.58 -8.36 12.35
N LEU A 57 2.49 -9.68 12.29
CA LEU A 57 1.92 -10.43 11.18
C LEU A 57 0.92 -11.46 11.69
N ASN A 58 -0.28 -11.48 11.11
CA ASN A 58 -1.24 -12.56 11.27
C ASN A 58 -1.54 -13.15 9.89
N ALA A 59 -1.56 -14.48 9.77
CA ALA A 59 -1.87 -15.17 8.52
C ALA A 59 -2.26 -16.63 8.79
N LYS A 60 -2.85 -17.32 7.80
CA LYS A 60 -3.10 -18.77 7.92
C LYS A 60 -1.81 -19.57 7.86
N ASN A 61 -0.90 -19.20 6.96
CA ASN A 61 0.38 -19.88 6.78
C ASN A 61 1.48 -18.86 6.49
N VAL A 62 2.69 -19.12 6.99
CA VAL A 62 3.87 -18.29 6.75
C VAL A 62 5.06 -19.17 6.44
N LYS A 63 5.77 -18.87 5.35
CA LYS A 63 7.11 -19.37 5.07
C LYS A 63 8.11 -18.25 5.35
N ILE A 64 9.16 -18.58 6.13
CA ILE A 64 10.21 -17.62 6.49
C ILE A 64 11.54 -18.18 5.98
N ASN A 65 12.20 -17.42 5.11
CA ASN A 65 13.55 -17.73 4.67
C ASN A 65 14.56 -17.01 5.56
N PHE A 66 15.68 -17.68 5.85
CA PHE A 66 16.77 -17.15 6.66
C PHE A 66 18.14 -17.39 5.98
N ASP A 67 19.21 -16.70 6.42
CA ASP A 67 20.55 -16.91 5.87
C ASP A 67 21.42 -17.78 6.78
N LYS A 68 21.94 -17.27 7.87
CA LYS A 68 22.91 -17.98 8.73
C LYS A 68 22.27 -18.68 9.92
N SER A 69 21.21 -18.12 10.44
CA SER A 69 20.48 -18.63 11.60
C SER A 69 18.99 -18.37 11.46
N LEU A 70 18.17 -19.06 12.23
CA LEU A 70 16.71 -18.87 12.27
C LEU A 70 16.28 -17.43 12.56
N TYR A 71 17.15 -16.64 13.16
CA TYR A 71 16.91 -15.23 13.51
C TYR A 71 17.33 -14.25 12.40
N ASP A 72 18.15 -14.71 11.44
CA ASP A 72 18.64 -13.91 10.31
C ASP A 72 17.65 -13.98 9.15
N ILE A 73 16.46 -13.42 9.37
CA ILE A 73 15.35 -13.49 8.42
C ILE A 73 15.64 -12.63 7.20
N THR A 74 15.53 -13.22 6.01
CA THR A 74 15.73 -12.55 4.73
C THR A 74 14.44 -12.25 4.01
N GLU A 75 13.43 -13.14 4.15
CA GLU A 75 12.16 -12.99 3.45
C GLU A 75 11.01 -13.64 4.24
N LEU A 76 9.86 -12.99 4.21
CA LEU A 76 8.58 -13.47 4.74
C LEU A 76 7.59 -13.67 3.59
N ASN A 77 6.98 -14.85 3.51
CA ASN A 77 5.88 -15.14 2.59
C ASN A 77 4.67 -15.62 3.39
N ALA A 78 3.65 -14.78 3.49
CA ALA A 78 2.42 -15.09 4.21
C ALA A 78 1.25 -15.34 3.25
N LYS A 79 0.34 -16.23 3.64
CA LYS A 79 -0.85 -16.59 2.84
C LYS A 79 -2.08 -16.78 3.72
N GLY A 80 -3.21 -16.30 3.22
CA GLY A 80 -4.55 -16.46 3.79
C GLY A 80 -4.86 -15.44 4.89
N GLU A 81 -5.75 -14.50 4.58
CA GLU A 81 -6.24 -13.47 5.52
C GLU A 81 -5.10 -12.72 6.20
N VAL A 82 -4.13 -12.27 5.38
CA VAL A 82 -2.91 -11.64 5.88
C VAL A 82 -3.23 -10.26 6.43
N ASN A 83 -2.82 -10.01 7.67
CA ASN A 83 -2.80 -8.69 8.29
C ASN A 83 -1.38 -8.39 8.76
N PHE A 84 -0.77 -7.35 8.22
CA PHE A 84 0.60 -6.94 8.50
C PHE A 84 0.62 -5.49 8.98
N VAL A 85 1.20 -5.26 10.13
CA VAL A 85 1.36 -3.94 10.75
C VAL A 85 2.84 -3.74 11.03
N SER A 86 3.43 -2.67 10.49
CA SER A 86 4.81 -2.31 10.80
C SER A 86 4.89 -0.91 11.43
N PRO A 87 5.08 -0.83 12.75
CA PRO A 87 5.35 0.45 13.41
C PRO A 87 6.61 1.13 12.88
N LYS A 88 7.65 0.35 12.54
CA LYS A 88 8.91 0.85 11.96
C LYS A 88 8.68 1.67 10.69
N PHE A 89 7.78 1.23 9.82
CA PHE A 89 7.48 1.88 8.54
C PHE A 89 6.20 2.73 8.58
N GLY A 90 5.49 2.75 9.72
CA GLY A 90 4.19 3.42 9.86
C GLY A 90 3.14 2.87 8.88
N LEU A 91 3.11 1.54 8.71
CA LEU A 91 2.40 0.86 7.65
C LEU A 91 1.43 -0.19 8.20
N ASN A 92 0.21 -0.22 7.65
CA ASN A 92 -0.78 -1.28 7.83
C ASN A 92 -1.15 -1.88 6.47
N SER A 93 -1.32 -3.19 6.40
CA SER A 93 -1.72 -3.87 5.17
C SER A 93 -2.64 -5.05 5.44
N LYS A 94 -3.63 -5.25 4.55
CA LYS A 94 -4.46 -6.46 4.49
C LYS A 94 -4.48 -7.02 3.08
N SER A 95 -4.42 -8.36 2.94
CA SER A 95 -4.33 -9.02 1.64
C SER A 95 -4.61 -10.52 1.74
N GLU A 96 -4.65 -11.20 0.59
CA GLU A 96 -4.67 -12.67 0.53
C GLU A 96 -3.27 -13.26 0.70
N THR A 97 -2.26 -12.59 0.13
CA THR A 97 -0.85 -12.98 0.26
C THR A 97 0.03 -11.76 0.48
N LEU A 98 1.15 -11.97 1.17
CA LEU A 98 2.16 -10.94 1.41
C LEU A 98 3.54 -11.56 1.21
N LYS A 99 4.39 -10.83 0.51
CA LYS A 99 5.85 -11.07 0.44
C LYS A 99 6.58 -9.84 0.97
N PHE A 100 7.47 -10.04 1.93
CA PHE A 100 8.32 -8.98 2.47
C PHE A 100 9.79 -9.41 2.41
N GLU A 101 10.59 -8.66 1.69
CA GLU A 101 12.03 -8.82 1.58
C GLU A 101 12.71 -7.86 2.55
N VAL A 102 13.32 -8.40 3.60
CA VAL A 102 13.82 -7.61 4.74
C VAL A 102 14.97 -6.67 4.36
N ILE A 103 15.91 -7.13 3.54
CA ILE A 103 17.11 -6.37 3.17
C ILE A 103 16.77 -5.23 2.21
N SER A 104 15.94 -5.49 1.21
CA SER A 104 15.51 -4.49 0.22
C SER A 104 14.37 -3.61 0.72
N GLU A 105 13.80 -3.91 1.89
CA GLU A 105 12.58 -3.29 2.44
C GLU A 105 11.44 -3.25 1.41
N LYS A 106 11.36 -4.29 0.59
CA LYS A 106 10.35 -4.42 -0.46
C LYS A 106 9.17 -5.24 0.06
N LEU A 107 8.00 -4.63 0.03
CA LEU A 107 6.73 -5.24 0.42
C LEU A 107 5.84 -5.39 -0.82
N ARG A 108 5.30 -6.58 -1.02
CA ARG A 108 4.27 -6.86 -2.01
C ARG A 108 3.09 -7.55 -1.35
N VAL A 109 1.92 -7.07 -1.65
CA VAL A 109 0.65 -7.67 -1.22
C VAL A 109 -0.22 -7.94 -2.44
N ASP A 110 -0.82 -9.13 -2.50
CA ASP A 110 -1.63 -9.57 -3.62
C ASP A 110 -2.98 -10.10 -3.14
N GLY A 111 -3.97 -9.96 -3.98
CA GLY A 111 -5.31 -10.52 -3.79
C GLY A 111 -6.41 -9.50 -3.88
N LYS A 112 -7.63 -10.03 -3.85
CA LYS A 112 -8.85 -9.23 -3.92
C LYS A 112 -8.97 -8.34 -2.69
N ASN A 113 -9.23 -7.04 -2.90
CA ASN A 113 -9.30 -6.04 -1.84
C ASN A 113 -8.01 -5.88 -1.02
N SER A 114 -6.85 -6.01 -1.68
CA SER A 114 -5.57 -5.66 -1.04
C SER A 114 -5.53 -4.19 -0.68
N GLU A 115 -5.09 -3.90 0.53
CA GLU A 115 -4.89 -2.54 1.04
C GLU A 115 -3.52 -2.37 1.67
N LEU A 116 -2.96 -1.19 1.51
CA LEU A 116 -1.74 -0.75 2.14
C LEU A 116 -1.89 0.71 2.53
N ILE A 117 -1.86 0.97 3.83
CA ILE A 117 -2.18 2.26 4.42
C ILE A 117 -1.00 2.73 5.26
N THR A 118 -0.56 3.96 5.01
CA THR A 118 0.38 4.70 5.84
C THR A 118 -0.32 5.93 6.42
N LYS A 119 0.40 6.74 7.21
CA LYS A 119 -0.15 7.99 7.74
C LYS A 119 -0.63 8.94 6.63
N ASP A 120 0.08 9.00 5.49
CA ASP A 120 -0.11 10.04 4.48
C ASP A 120 -0.70 9.48 3.16
N ILE A 121 -0.73 8.14 3.00
CA ILE A 121 -1.07 7.50 1.72
C ILE A 121 -1.87 6.24 1.95
N GLU A 122 -2.96 6.08 1.20
CA GLU A 122 -3.77 4.88 1.13
C GLU A 122 -3.70 4.29 -0.28
N MET A 123 -3.43 3.00 -0.38
CA MET A 123 -3.37 2.25 -1.62
C MET A 123 -4.32 1.06 -1.57
N TYR A 124 -5.08 0.86 -2.63
CA TYR A 124 -6.03 -0.24 -2.78
C TYR A 124 -5.88 -0.89 -4.15
N SER A 125 -5.98 -2.21 -4.23
CA SER A 125 -5.99 -2.94 -5.50
C SER A 125 -6.74 -4.25 -5.36
N ASP A 126 -7.36 -4.71 -6.46
CA ASP A 126 -7.89 -6.06 -6.60
C ASP A 126 -6.90 -7.03 -7.29
N GLY A 127 -5.70 -6.57 -7.57
CA GLY A 127 -4.56 -7.33 -8.06
C GLY A 127 -3.42 -7.33 -7.05
N PHE A 128 -2.46 -6.40 -7.22
CA PHE A 128 -1.37 -6.27 -6.26
C PHE A 128 -0.99 -4.82 -5.95
N ILE A 129 -0.33 -4.65 -4.81
CA ILE A 129 0.36 -3.42 -4.39
C ILE A 129 1.78 -3.80 -4.02
N GLU A 130 2.76 -3.11 -4.58
CA GLU A 130 4.17 -3.27 -4.30
C GLU A 130 4.77 -1.92 -3.90
N VAL A 131 5.55 -1.89 -2.84
CA VAL A 131 6.29 -0.71 -2.38
C VAL A 131 7.71 -1.09 -2.00
N ASN A 132 8.65 -0.21 -2.27
CA ASN A 132 10.03 -0.31 -1.80
C ASN A 132 10.32 0.89 -0.90
N ASN A 133 10.54 0.65 0.37
CA ASN A 133 10.72 1.73 1.34
C ASN A 133 12.10 2.41 1.23
N LEU A 134 13.12 1.74 0.64
CA LEU A 134 14.46 2.32 0.50
C LEU A 134 14.54 3.39 -0.59
N ASN A 135 13.90 3.16 -1.73
CA ASN A 135 13.96 4.06 -2.88
C ASN A 135 12.67 4.81 -3.16
N GLY A 136 11.59 4.46 -2.46
CA GLY A 136 10.28 5.08 -2.59
C GLY A 136 9.44 4.59 -3.77
N ASP A 137 9.91 3.61 -4.55
CA ASP A 137 9.15 3.06 -5.67
C ASP A 137 7.85 2.42 -5.20
N PHE A 138 6.78 2.66 -5.93
CA PHE A 138 5.50 1.98 -5.70
C PHE A 138 4.83 1.57 -7.01
N LYS A 139 4.06 0.50 -6.95
CA LYS A 139 3.26 0.01 -8.07
C LYS A 139 1.97 -0.63 -7.58
N LEU A 140 0.85 -0.25 -8.19
CA LEU A 140 -0.45 -0.89 -8.04
C LEU A 140 -0.88 -1.40 -9.42
N GLU A 141 -1.39 -2.61 -9.48
CA GLU A 141 -1.94 -3.17 -10.72
C GLU A 141 -3.15 -4.04 -10.41
N GLY A 142 -4.28 -3.72 -11.04
CA GLY A 142 -5.58 -4.37 -10.88
C GLY A 142 -6.68 -3.46 -11.44
N LEU A 143 -7.85 -4.02 -11.76
CA LEU A 143 -8.95 -3.29 -12.40
C LEU A 143 -9.47 -2.09 -11.60
N ASN A 144 -9.30 -2.11 -10.28
CA ASN A 144 -9.79 -1.10 -9.36
C ASN A 144 -8.68 -0.52 -8.48
N SER A 145 -7.47 -0.35 -9.05
CA SER A 145 -6.38 0.25 -8.29
C SER A 145 -6.67 1.71 -7.97
N LYS A 146 -6.42 2.08 -6.70
CA LYS A 146 -6.61 3.45 -6.19
C LYS A 146 -5.42 3.86 -5.35
N LEU A 147 -5.05 5.12 -5.47
CA LEU A 147 -4.10 5.78 -4.57
C LEU A 147 -4.73 7.08 -4.08
N ILE A 148 -4.69 7.29 -2.78
CA ILE A 148 -5.25 8.46 -2.10
C ILE A 148 -4.14 9.07 -1.23
N ASN A 149 -3.97 10.37 -1.38
CA ASN A 149 -3.17 11.22 -0.53
C ASN A 149 -4.00 12.48 -0.26
N GLU A 150 -3.68 13.31 0.73
CA GLU A 150 -4.48 14.49 1.14
C GLU A 150 -5.08 15.30 -0.01
N SER A 151 -4.31 15.55 -1.06
CA SER A 151 -4.70 16.41 -2.19
C SER A 151 -4.97 15.65 -3.48
N ILE A 152 -4.58 14.37 -3.56
CA ILE A 152 -4.59 13.59 -4.79
C ILE A 152 -5.43 12.33 -4.61
N PHE A 153 -6.35 12.09 -5.53
CA PHE A 153 -7.07 10.84 -5.70
C PHE A 153 -6.79 10.30 -7.11
N ILE A 154 -6.33 9.05 -7.22
CA ILE A 154 -6.04 8.38 -8.48
C ILE A 154 -6.83 7.09 -8.56
N LYS A 155 -7.41 6.80 -9.74
CA LYS A 155 -8.03 5.52 -10.07
C LYS A 155 -7.63 5.11 -11.47
N ALA A 156 -7.08 3.88 -11.61
CA ALA A 156 -6.68 3.29 -12.91
C ALA A 156 -6.44 1.78 -12.78
N GLU A 157 -6.19 1.08 -13.91
CA GLU A 157 -5.73 -0.31 -13.91
C GLU A 157 -4.28 -0.42 -13.40
N LYS A 158 -3.43 0.56 -13.73
CA LYS A 158 -2.02 0.58 -13.32
C LYS A 158 -1.63 1.97 -12.83
N ILE A 159 -1.04 2.03 -11.65
CA ILE A 159 -0.49 3.23 -11.03
C ILE A 159 0.92 2.89 -10.57
N GLU A 160 1.92 3.60 -11.04
CA GLU A 160 3.30 3.44 -10.61
C GLU A 160 3.98 4.79 -10.42
N GLY A 161 4.92 4.88 -9.51
CA GLY A 161 5.58 6.14 -9.24
C GLY A 161 6.66 6.03 -8.17
N VAL A 162 7.08 7.19 -7.71
CA VAL A 162 8.12 7.33 -6.67
C VAL A 162 7.63 8.32 -5.62
N PHE A 163 7.74 7.93 -4.37
CA PHE A 163 7.65 8.83 -3.22
C PHE A 163 9.04 9.31 -2.81
N SER A 164 9.14 10.56 -2.43
CA SER A 164 10.31 11.10 -1.75
C SER A 164 9.89 11.71 -0.42
N ASN A 165 10.75 11.62 0.58
CA ASN A 165 10.52 12.30 1.85
C ASN A 165 10.97 13.76 1.70
N ILE A 166 10.02 14.68 1.72
CA ILE A 166 10.25 16.12 1.68
C ILE A 166 9.67 16.68 2.96
N GLU A 167 10.50 17.35 3.78
CA GLU A 167 10.06 17.96 5.06
C GLU A 167 9.28 17.03 5.99
N ASN A 168 9.69 15.73 6.07
CA ASN A 168 9.02 14.67 6.84
C ASN A 168 7.62 14.26 6.33
N GLN A 169 7.26 14.64 5.11
CA GLN A 169 6.06 14.16 4.42
C GLN A 169 6.45 13.34 3.19
N LYS A 170 5.65 12.34 2.86
CA LYS A 170 5.83 11.57 1.63
C LYS A 170 5.13 12.27 0.48
N GLU A 171 5.90 12.81 -0.46
CA GLU A 171 5.39 13.43 -1.68
C GLU A 171 5.63 12.56 -2.90
N ILE A 172 4.67 12.56 -3.83
CA ILE A 172 4.82 11.91 -5.13
C ILE A 172 5.72 12.80 -6.01
N THR A 173 6.88 12.28 -6.39
CA THR A 173 7.83 13.00 -7.26
C THR A 173 7.79 12.54 -8.70
N PHE A 174 7.32 11.34 -8.95
CA PHE A 174 7.07 10.79 -10.27
C PHE A 174 5.78 9.95 -10.24
N LEU A 175 4.99 10.03 -11.29
CA LEU A 175 3.75 9.26 -11.44
C LEU A 175 3.53 8.88 -12.90
N ASN A 176 3.17 7.62 -13.13
CA ASN A 176 2.70 7.11 -14.41
C ASN A 176 1.42 6.29 -14.16
N VAL A 177 0.32 6.75 -14.71
CA VAL A 177 -1.02 6.18 -14.55
C VAL A 177 -1.53 5.71 -15.91
N ILE A 178 -1.96 4.47 -16.01
CA ILE A 178 -2.40 3.86 -17.26
C ILE A 178 -3.69 3.08 -17.04
N ASP A 179 -4.66 3.28 -17.90
CA ASP A 179 -5.89 2.50 -17.95
C ASP A 179 -6.27 2.19 -19.40
N LYS A 180 -6.73 0.98 -19.67
CA LYS A 180 -7.21 0.60 -21.01
C LYS A 180 -8.42 1.41 -21.46
N LYS A 181 -9.26 1.83 -20.51
CA LYS A 181 -10.44 2.66 -20.79
C LYS A 181 -10.13 4.11 -20.53
N ILE A 182 -10.00 4.48 -19.25
CA ILE A 182 -9.78 5.85 -18.83
C ILE A 182 -9.21 5.90 -17.40
N SER A 183 -8.06 6.51 -17.22
CA SER A 183 -7.52 6.87 -15.92
C SER A 183 -8.20 8.10 -15.37
N TYR A 184 -8.35 8.18 -14.09
CA TYR A 184 -8.89 9.34 -13.38
C TYR A 184 -7.88 9.83 -12.34
N VAL A 185 -7.58 11.11 -12.40
CA VAL A 185 -6.78 11.81 -11.37
C VAL A 185 -7.53 13.07 -10.97
N LYS A 186 -7.75 13.22 -9.67
CA LYS A 186 -8.23 14.45 -9.06
C LYS A 186 -7.10 15.03 -8.21
N ASN A 187 -6.80 16.31 -8.47
CA ASN A 187 -5.85 17.08 -7.67
C ASN A 187 -6.54 18.39 -7.27
N ASN A 188 -6.83 18.53 -5.98
CA ASN A 188 -7.62 19.65 -5.46
C ASN A 188 -8.94 19.81 -6.26
N ASN A 189 -9.14 20.96 -6.92
CA ASN A 189 -10.33 21.28 -7.69
C ASN A 189 -10.23 20.91 -9.18
N THR A 190 -9.19 20.20 -9.60
CA THR A 190 -8.98 19.81 -11.00
C THR A 190 -9.15 18.30 -11.14
N GLU A 191 -10.09 17.90 -12.00
CA GLU A 191 -10.31 16.51 -12.38
C GLU A 191 -9.74 16.28 -13.79
N MET A 192 -8.98 15.21 -13.95
CA MET A 192 -8.29 14.87 -15.18
C MET A 192 -8.59 13.44 -15.58
N TYR A 193 -8.93 13.26 -16.82
CA TYR A 193 -9.21 11.95 -17.43
C TYR A 193 -8.34 11.81 -18.67
N ALA A 194 -7.70 10.66 -18.84
CA ALA A 194 -6.95 10.29 -20.03
C ALA A 194 -6.68 8.78 -20.01
N LYS A 195 -6.27 8.16 -21.12
CA LYS A 195 -5.79 6.78 -21.06
C LYS A 195 -4.47 6.66 -20.31
N LYS A 196 -3.61 7.68 -20.46
CA LYS A 196 -2.34 7.74 -19.75
C LYS A 196 -2.13 9.14 -19.16
N ILE A 197 -1.66 9.19 -17.92
CA ILE A 197 -1.34 10.43 -17.19
C ILE A 197 0.06 10.27 -16.60
N ASN A 198 0.96 11.18 -16.94
CA ASN A 198 2.31 11.24 -16.40
C ASN A 198 2.47 12.51 -15.55
N PHE A 199 3.25 12.44 -14.50
CA PHE A 199 3.69 13.58 -13.71
C PHE A 199 5.17 13.44 -13.37
N ASP A 200 5.92 14.52 -13.51
CA ASP A 200 7.31 14.65 -13.06
C ASP A 200 7.46 15.96 -12.29
N ASN A 201 7.76 15.85 -11.00
CA ASN A 201 7.93 17.01 -10.12
C ASN A 201 9.10 17.91 -10.55
N LYS A 202 10.12 17.36 -11.22
CA LYS A 202 11.26 18.16 -11.71
C LYS A 202 10.84 19.20 -12.73
N THR A 203 9.90 18.85 -13.57
CA THR A 203 9.34 19.75 -14.59
C THR A 203 8.09 20.47 -14.11
N SER A 204 7.45 19.98 -13.04
CA SER A 204 6.14 20.39 -12.57
C SER A 204 5.03 20.26 -13.61
N ILE A 205 5.19 19.33 -14.58
CA ILE A 205 4.25 19.11 -15.67
C ILE A 205 3.47 17.82 -15.45
N ILE A 206 2.14 17.92 -15.55
CA ILE A 206 1.25 16.76 -15.76
C ILE A 206 0.98 16.66 -17.26
N GLU A 207 1.26 15.50 -17.83
CA GLU A 207 1.00 15.17 -19.22
C GLU A 207 -0.18 14.20 -19.34
N LEU A 208 -1.14 14.50 -20.20
CA LEU A 208 -2.35 13.73 -20.44
C LEU A 208 -2.35 13.24 -21.90
N ILE A 209 -2.56 11.96 -22.11
CA ILE A 209 -2.43 11.32 -23.42
C ILE A 209 -3.66 10.44 -23.68
N ASP A 210 -4.26 10.64 -24.80
CA ASP A 210 -5.44 9.98 -25.36
C ASP A 210 -6.73 10.17 -24.54
N ASN A 211 -7.79 10.63 -25.21
CA ASN A 211 -9.13 10.86 -24.63
C ASN A 211 -9.10 11.83 -23.43
N VAL A 212 -8.41 12.94 -23.61
CA VAL A 212 -8.18 13.91 -22.56
C VAL A 212 -9.46 14.69 -22.23
N VAL A 213 -9.82 14.70 -20.95
CA VAL A 213 -10.84 15.58 -20.38
C VAL A 213 -10.27 16.23 -19.13
N ILE A 214 -10.36 17.56 -19.07
CA ILE A 214 -10.05 18.33 -17.85
C ILE A 214 -11.31 19.04 -17.41
N ILE A 215 -11.64 18.91 -16.12
CA ILE A 215 -12.74 19.66 -15.49
C ILE A 215 -12.16 20.51 -14.37
N ARG A 216 -12.39 21.82 -14.46
CA ARG A 216 -11.88 22.76 -13.48
C ARG A 216 -12.79 24.00 -13.41
N ASN A 217 -13.16 24.40 -12.20
CA ASN A 217 -13.96 25.60 -11.96
C ASN A 217 -15.23 25.72 -12.84
N GLY A 218 -15.91 24.61 -13.11
CA GLY A 218 -17.10 24.58 -13.99
C GLY A 218 -16.79 24.54 -15.49
N GLU A 219 -15.52 24.62 -15.88
CA GLU A 219 -15.10 24.45 -17.29
C GLU A 219 -14.75 22.99 -17.57
N LYS A 220 -15.20 22.48 -18.72
CA LYS A 220 -14.84 21.15 -19.25
C LYS A 220 -14.13 21.32 -20.58
N ILE A 221 -12.90 20.82 -20.65
CA ILE A 221 -12.06 20.91 -21.86
C ILE A 221 -11.75 19.49 -22.33
N ILE A 222 -11.92 19.24 -23.62
CA ILE A 222 -11.77 17.94 -24.27
C ILE A 222 -10.77 18.05 -25.40
N GLY A 223 -9.87 17.06 -25.51
CA GLY A 223 -8.88 16.94 -26.57
C GLY A 223 -8.22 15.56 -26.59
N ASP A 224 -7.14 15.42 -27.33
CA ASP A 224 -6.41 14.14 -27.46
C ASP A 224 -5.10 14.14 -26.67
N TYR A 225 -4.54 15.34 -26.41
CA TYR A 225 -3.32 15.55 -25.67
C TYR A 225 -3.41 16.80 -24.81
N GLY A 226 -2.89 16.76 -23.60
CA GLY A 226 -2.87 17.90 -22.69
C GLY A 226 -1.62 17.98 -21.83
N THR A 227 -1.25 19.19 -21.45
CA THR A 227 -0.25 19.45 -20.42
C THR A 227 -0.78 20.44 -19.41
N LEU A 228 -0.54 20.19 -18.13
CA LEU A 228 -0.77 21.13 -17.04
C LEU A 228 0.57 21.44 -16.40
N ASP A 229 0.89 22.73 -16.31
CA ASP A 229 1.98 23.25 -15.52
C ASP A 229 1.45 23.57 -14.10
N THR A 230 1.84 22.74 -13.12
CA THR A 230 1.35 22.87 -11.75
C THR A 230 1.96 24.09 -11.03
N LYS A 231 3.13 24.55 -11.48
CA LYS A 231 3.82 25.73 -10.91
C LYS A 231 3.16 27.04 -11.36
N ASN A 232 2.88 27.15 -12.66
CA ASN A 232 2.28 28.35 -13.25
C ASN A 232 0.75 28.28 -13.33
N ASN A 233 0.17 27.16 -12.88
CA ASN A 233 -1.27 26.93 -12.90
C ASN A 233 -1.90 27.10 -14.28
N SER A 234 -1.18 26.72 -15.33
CA SER A 234 -1.59 26.86 -16.73
C SER A 234 -1.74 25.51 -17.41
N TYR A 235 -2.54 25.46 -18.46
CA TYR A 235 -2.73 24.23 -19.23
C TYR A 235 -2.77 24.50 -20.74
N LYS A 236 -2.40 23.49 -21.51
CA LYS A 236 -2.46 23.49 -22.98
C LYS A 236 -3.08 22.19 -23.44
N ILE A 237 -4.15 22.27 -24.22
CA ILE A 237 -4.83 21.12 -24.82
C ILE A 237 -4.68 21.18 -26.32
N LYS A 238 -4.49 20.02 -26.93
CA LYS A 238 -4.41 19.83 -28.37
C LYS A 238 -5.32 18.68 -28.81
N SER A 239 -5.75 18.70 -30.01
CA SER A 239 -6.40 17.58 -30.70
C SER A 239 -5.60 17.20 -31.93
N ASN A 240 -5.74 15.95 -32.37
CA ASN A 240 -5.19 15.45 -33.62
C ASN A 240 -5.92 16.06 -34.81
N ASN A 241 -5.37 15.91 -36.04
CA ASN A 241 -5.82 16.59 -37.24
C ASN A 241 -7.31 16.40 -37.56
N ASP A 242 -7.93 15.31 -37.14
CA ASP A 242 -9.32 14.95 -37.44
C ASP A 242 -10.32 15.35 -36.33
N THR A 243 -9.84 15.85 -35.19
CA THR A 243 -10.67 16.24 -34.05
C THR A 243 -10.41 17.70 -33.67
N LYS A 244 -11.34 18.31 -32.93
CA LYS A 244 -11.23 19.70 -32.46
C LYS A 244 -11.19 19.73 -30.93
N VAL A 245 -10.39 20.61 -30.38
CA VAL A 245 -10.50 20.94 -28.94
C VAL A 245 -11.88 21.51 -28.68
N LYS A 246 -12.59 20.99 -27.70
CA LYS A 246 -13.91 21.46 -27.28
C LYS A 246 -13.83 22.01 -25.84
N VAL A 247 -14.35 23.22 -25.65
CA VAL A 247 -14.50 23.85 -24.33
C VAL A 247 -16.00 24.01 -24.07
N VAL A 248 -16.43 23.61 -22.88
CA VAL A 248 -17.82 23.79 -22.40
C VAL A 248 -17.71 24.56 -21.08
N ILE A 249 -18.37 25.69 -21.01
CA ILE A 249 -18.42 26.56 -19.82
C ILE A 249 -19.84 26.47 -19.28
N GLN A 250 -20.00 26.16 -17.99
CA GLN A 250 -21.29 26.27 -17.32
C GLN A 250 -21.44 27.71 -16.83
N ASN A 251 -22.41 28.42 -17.38
CA ASN A 251 -22.84 29.70 -16.82
C ASN A 251 -23.67 29.40 -15.57
N ASN A 252 -23.15 29.72 -14.40
CA ASN A 252 -23.96 29.77 -13.19
C ASN A 252 -24.79 31.08 -13.27
N GLU A 253 -26.05 30.96 -13.71
CA GLU A 253 -27.04 32.01 -13.49
C GLU A 253 -27.51 32.01 -12.04
#